data_4f9d1b9bb0b997c9c38ba843d7a55ae4
#
_entry.id   4f9d1b9bb0b997c9c38ba843d7a55ae4
#
_cell.length_a   1.000
_cell.length_b   1.000
_cell.length_c   1.000
_cell.angle_alpha   90.00
_cell.angle_beta   90.00
_cell.angle_gamma   90.00
#
_symmetry.space_group_name_H-M   'P 1'
#
loop_
_entity.id
_entity.type
_entity.pdbx_description
1 polymer ?
#
loop_
_entity_poly.entity_id
_entity_poly.type
_entity_poly.pdbx_seq_one_letter_code
_entity_poly.pdbx_strand_id
1 'polypeptide(L)'
;FMTLNRRNFLRTSLSGAALAVGSTALASCSSKSANTAKGEKGSDKPGKDLELKLSFQEGIAPGESLNEKLDFMEKLGVVGFEPGGGGLASRVNEIKQALNGRNIKVSAICAGFKGFILSTDPAIRKECMDTMKEIIAAAGELGSTGVIIVPAFNGQVPALPHTMETRDFLCEQFNEMGTFAAQHGTSVIFEPLNRKECFYLRQVADAASLCRDIN
;
A
#
# COMPACT_ATOMS: atom_id res chain seq x y z
N PHE A 1 -16.75 36.72 -19.32
CA PHE A 1 -15.66 36.11 -18.54
C PHE A 1 -15.74 34.59 -18.74
N MET A 2 -14.84 34.04 -19.54
CA MET A 2 -14.72 32.60 -19.75
C MET A 2 -14.00 31.97 -18.54
N THR A 3 -14.66 31.11 -17.82
CA THR A 3 -14.05 30.31 -16.75
C THR A 3 -13.13 29.25 -17.37
N LEU A 4 -11.83 29.40 -17.17
CA LEU A 4 -10.82 28.42 -17.57
C LEU A 4 -10.96 27.16 -16.73
N ASN A 5 -11.56 26.13 -17.33
CA ASN A 5 -11.65 24.78 -16.74
C ASN A 5 -10.38 24.00 -17.14
N ARG A 6 -9.82 23.20 -16.22
CA ARG A 6 -8.62 22.36 -16.43
C ARG A 6 -8.65 21.54 -17.74
N ARG A 7 -9.83 21.12 -18.17
CA ARG A 7 -10.04 20.36 -19.40
C ARG A 7 -9.84 21.20 -20.66
N ASN A 8 -10.16 22.49 -20.60
CA ASN A 8 -9.98 23.43 -21.71
C ASN A 8 -8.54 23.94 -21.82
N PHE A 9 -7.84 24.05 -20.67
CA PHE A 9 -6.41 24.37 -20.63
C PHE A 9 -5.56 23.30 -21.34
N LEU A 10 -5.81 22.02 -21.08
CA LEU A 10 -5.09 20.91 -21.72
C LEU A 10 -5.38 20.81 -23.24
N ARG A 11 -6.59 21.15 -23.69
CA ARG A 11 -6.92 21.18 -25.12
C ARG A 11 -6.25 22.32 -25.87
N THR A 12 -6.12 23.50 -25.26
CA THR A 12 -5.47 24.66 -25.86
C THR A 12 -3.95 24.53 -25.92
N SER A 13 -3.32 23.88 -24.94
CA SER A 13 -1.87 23.66 -24.95
C SER A 13 -1.41 22.58 -25.96
N LEU A 14 -2.27 21.64 -26.32
CA LEU A 14 -1.97 20.65 -27.37
C LEU A 14 -2.12 21.22 -28.79
N SER A 15 -2.91 22.26 -28.97
CA SER A 15 -3.10 22.90 -30.29
C SER A 15 -1.99 23.91 -30.65
N GLY A 16 -1.20 24.35 -29.67
CA GLY A 16 -0.12 25.31 -29.85
C GLY A 16 1.24 24.72 -30.24
N ALA A 17 1.43 23.42 -30.14
CA ALA A 17 2.72 22.76 -30.37
C ALA A 17 2.91 22.24 -31.82
N ALA A 18 1.93 22.41 -32.70
CA ALA A 18 1.96 21.83 -34.06
C ALA A 18 2.42 22.80 -35.17
N LEU A 19 2.91 24.02 -34.86
CA LEU A 19 3.21 25.03 -35.87
C LEU A 19 4.67 25.54 -35.93
N ALA A 20 5.64 24.78 -35.47
CA ALA A 20 7.04 25.17 -35.57
C ALA A 20 7.99 24.00 -35.84
N VAL A 21 7.85 23.30 -36.97
CA VAL A 21 9.01 22.68 -37.65
C VAL A 21 8.73 22.71 -39.15
N GLY A 22 9.28 23.70 -39.83
CA GLY A 22 9.35 23.80 -41.27
C GLY A 22 10.46 22.99 -41.86
N SER A 23 10.12 22.26 -42.89
CA SER A 23 10.89 21.88 -44.10
C SER A 23 12.39 21.58 -43.96
N THR A 24 12.75 20.31 -44.14
CA THR A 24 13.80 19.90 -45.09
C THR A 24 13.39 18.57 -45.74
N ALA A 25 13.23 18.61 -47.04
CA ALA A 25 13.03 17.48 -47.91
C ALA A 25 14.33 16.67 -48.07
N LEU A 26 14.23 15.36 -48.06
CA LEU A 26 15.05 14.49 -48.91
C LEU A 26 14.29 13.20 -49.23
N ALA A 27 14.34 12.88 -50.48
CA ALA A 27 13.58 11.88 -51.21
C ALA A 27 14.07 10.45 -51.02
N SER A 28 13.19 9.56 -51.45
CA SER A 28 13.46 8.19 -51.96
C SER A 28 13.27 7.04 -50.95
N CYS A 29 12.31 6.19 -51.11
CA CYS A 29 12.13 5.12 -52.07
C CYS A 29 10.78 4.43 -51.85
N SER A 30 10.13 4.15 -52.95
CA SER A 30 8.88 3.44 -53.09
C SER A 30 8.97 1.97 -52.64
N SER A 31 7.95 1.51 -51.90
CA SER A 31 7.39 0.18 -52.10
C SER A 31 5.93 0.15 -51.69
N LYS A 32 5.07 -0.12 -52.65
CA LYS A 32 3.62 -0.32 -52.50
C LYS A 32 3.38 -1.52 -51.59
N SER A 33 2.58 -1.34 -50.55
CA SER A 33 1.69 -2.40 -50.10
C SER A 33 0.41 -1.76 -49.57
N ALA A 34 -0.64 -1.92 -50.32
CA ALA A 34 -1.99 -1.64 -49.89
C ALA A 34 -2.38 -2.73 -48.90
N ASN A 35 -2.57 -2.35 -47.65
CA ASN A 35 -3.32 -3.18 -46.72
C ASN A 35 -4.43 -2.31 -46.13
N THR A 36 -5.62 -2.60 -46.56
CA THR A 36 -6.90 -2.22 -46.01
C THR A 36 -6.91 -2.53 -44.53
N ALA A 37 -6.89 -1.48 -43.69
CA ALA A 37 -7.17 -1.61 -42.28
C ALA A 37 -8.62 -2.05 -42.12
N LYS A 38 -8.86 -3.36 -42.01
CA LYS A 38 -10.06 -3.89 -41.39
C LYS A 38 -10.00 -3.49 -39.92
N GLY A 39 -10.95 -2.66 -39.49
CA GLY A 39 -11.16 -2.41 -38.08
C GLY A 39 -11.32 -3.73 -37.34
N GLU A 40 -10.35 -4.08 -36.55
CA GLU A 40 -10.52 -5.11 -35.54
C GLU A 40 -11.61 -4.63 -34.58
N LYS A 41 -12.78 -5.19 -34.71
CA LYS A 41 -13.76 -5.20 -33.62
C LYS A 41 -13.04 -5.84 -32.45
N GLY A 42 -12.72 -5.05 -31.44
CA GLY A 42 -12.27 -5.55 -30.15
C GLY A 42 -13.25 -6.64 -29.73
N SER A 43 -12.78 -7.85 -29.59
CA SER A 43 -13.56 -8.91 -28.99
C SER A 43 -13.79 -8.51 -27.55
N ASP A 44 -14.98 -7.99 -27.25
CA ASP A 44 -15.53 -7.96 -25.90
C ASP A 44 -15.66 -9.41 -25.43
N LYS A 45 -14.54 -9.96 -24.96
CA LYS A 45 -14.63 -11.08 -24.03
C LYS A 45 -15.35 -10.52 -22.82
N PRO A 46 -16.49 -11.10 -22.38
CA PRO A 46 -17.12 -10.69 -21.15
C PRO A 46 -16.03 -10.70 -20.07
N GLY A 47 -15.71 -9.53 -19.52
CA GLY A 47 -14.75 -9.39 -18.45
C GLY A 47 -15.21 -10.37 -17.36
N LYS A 48 -14.30 -11.20 -16.87
CA LYS A 48 -14.56 -12.02 -15.70
C LYS A 48 -15.08 -11.05 -14.64
N ASP A 49 -16.32 -11.22 -14.18
CA ASP A 49 -16.90 -10.36 -13.17
C ASP A 49 -15.90 -10.26 -12.01
N LEU A 50 -15.43 -9.02 -11.74
CA LEU A 50 -14.46 -8.77 -10.70
C LEU A 50 -15.19 -8.86 -9.36
N GLU A 51 -15.00 -9.96 -8.65
CA GLU A 51 -15.50 -10.11 -7.29
C GLU A 51 -14.60 -9.33 -6.32
N LEU A 52 -15.14 -8.25 -5.75
CA LEU A 52 -14.46 -7.48 -4.71
C LEU A 52 -14.66 -8.16 -3.36
N LYS A 53 -13.55 -8.46 -2.69
CA LYS A 53 -13.55 -9.04 -1.33
C LYS A 53 -13.45 -7.93 -0.30
N LEU A 54 -14.34 -7.95 0.69
CA LEU A 54 -14.38 -6.97 1.76
C LEU A 54 -13.53 -7.43 2.94
N SER A 55 -12.82 -6.48 3.55
CA SER A 55 -12.09 -6.65 4.79
C SER A 55 -12.43 -5.52 5.76
N PHE A 56 -12.53 -5.82 7.07
CA PHE A 56 -12.81 -4.85 8.11
C PHE A 56 -11.72 -4.86 9.18
N GLN A 57 -11.42 -3.68 9.69
CA GLN A 57 -10.65 -3.54 10.93
C GLN A 57 -11.50 -3.96 12.14
N GLU A 58 -10.85 -4.61 13.09
CA GLU A 58 -11.50 -5.04 14.34
C GLU A 58 -12.21 -3.89 15.08
N GLY A 59 -11.58 -2.71 15.09
CA GLY A 59 -12.06 -1.55 15.84
C GLY A 59 -13.33 -0.91 15.32
N ILE A 60 -13.71 -1.17 14.04
CA ILE A 60 -14.93 -0.59 13.44
C ILE A 60 -16.12 -1.55 13.44
N ALA A 61 -15.89 -2.84 13.67
CA ALA A 61 -16.97 -3.80 13.76
C ALA A 61 -17.71 -3.68 15.10
N PRO A 62 -19.05 -3.61 15.09
CA PRO A 62 -19.83 -3.62 16.33
C PRO A 62 -19.75 -4.99 17.02
N GLY A 63 -19.79 -4.99 18.34
CA GLY A 63 -19.73 -6.15 19.20
C GLY A 63 -18.79 -5.93 20.38
N GLU A 64 -19.09 -6.55 21.51
CA GLU A 64 -18.29 -6.49 22.74
C GLU A 64 -17.15 -7.52 22.71
N SER A 65 -17.40 -8.68 22.11
CA SER A 65 -16.42 -9.77 21.97
C SER A 65 -15.93 -9.89 20.52
N LEU A 66 -14.76 -10.56 20.34
CA LEU A 66 -14.24 -10.85 19.01
C LEU A 66 -15.23 -11.72 18.19
N ASN A 67 -15.89 -12.69 18.83
CA ASN A 67 -16.87 -13.52 18.13
C ASN A 67 -18.06 -12.70 17.61
N GLU A 68 -18.64 -11.80 18.40
CA GLU A 68 -19.74 -10.94 17.96
C GLU A 68 -19.34 -10.04 16.78
N LYS A 69 -18.12 -9.51 16.80
CA LYS A 69 -17.56 -8.74 15.67
C LYS A 69 -17.43 -9.58 14.41
N LEU A 70 -16.92 -10.79 14.54
CA LEU A 70 -16.81 -11.73 13.42
C LEU A 70 -18.17 -12.18 12.90
N ASP A 71 -19.14 -12.42 13.77
CA ASP A 71 -20.55 -12.74 13.39
C ASP A 71 -21.17 -11.59 12.60
N PHE A 72 -20.91 -10.34 12.98
CA PHE A 72 -21.35 -9.19 12.23
C PHE A 72 -20.67 -9.13 10.84
N MET A 73 -19.38 -9.35 10.78
CA MET A 73 -18.63 -9.36 9.51
C MET A 73 -19.15 -10.45 8.56
N GLU A 74 -19.41 -11.65 9.06
CA GLU A 74 -19.95 -12.76 8.25
C GLU A 74 -21.32 -12.42 7.67
N LYS A 75 -22.21 -11.79 8.43
CA LYS A 75 -23.53 -11.34 7.95
C LYS A 75 -23.44 -10.36 6.78
N LEU A 76 -22.35 -9.61 6.69
CA LEU A 76 -22.09 -8.66 5.59
C LEU A 76 -21.29 -9.27 4.43
N GLY A 77 -20.97 -10.55 4.49
CA GLY A 77 -20.15 -11.20 3.47
C GLY A 77 -18.67 -10.76 3.50
N VAL A 78 -18.19 -10.22 4.63
CA VAL A 78 -16.80 -9.86 4.82
C VAL A 78 -15.95 -11.12 4.94
N VAL A 79 -14.83 -11.17 4.22
CA VAL A 79 -13.92 -12.33 4.17
C VAL A 79 -12.53 -12.00 4.72
N GLY A 80 -12.27 -10.74 5.04
CA GLY A 80 -11.01 -10.25 5.61
C GLY A 80 -11.21 -9.62 6.98
N PHE A 81 -10.30 -9.93 7.91
CA PHE A 81 -10.26 -9.38 9.25
C PHE A 81 -8.89 -8.74 9.49
N GLU A 82 -8.87 -7.50 9.96
CA GLU A 82 -7.66 -6.73 10.23
C GLU A 82 -7.60 -6.38 11.72
N PRO A 83 -6.92 -7.21 12.55
CA PRO A 83 -6.71 -6.91 13.97
C PRO A 83 -5.63 -5.86 14.17
N GLY A 84 -5.65 -5.18 15.31
CA GLY A 84 -4.56 -4.31 15.74
C GLY A 84 -3.32 -5.10 16.15
N GLY A 85 -2.12 -4.55 15.85
CA GLY A 85 -0.84 -5.19 16.20
C GLY A 85 -0.46 -5.08 17.67
N GLY A 86 -1.01 -4.09 18.40
CA GLY A 86 -0.71 -3.93 19.83
C GLY A 86 -1.12 -5.16 20.66
N GLY A 87 -0.14 -5.84 21.27
CA GLY A 87 -0.38 -7.06 22.05
C GLY A 87 -0.81 -8.28 21.23
N LEU A 88 -0.63 -8.26 19.92
CA LEU A 88 -1.09 -9.31 19.00
C LEU A 88 -0.56 -10.70 19.38
N ALA A 89 0.71 -10.79 19.78
CA ALA A 89 1.35 -12.05 20.15
C ALA A 89 0.58 -12.80 21.25
N SER A 90 0.03 -12.09 22.23
CA SER A 90 -0.78 -12.69 23.31
C SER A 90 -2.18 -13.12 22.85
N ARG A 91 -2.65 -12.63 21.69
CA ARG A 91 -3.99 -12.87 21.14
C ARG A 91 -4.03 -13.91 20.03
N VAL A 92 -2.89 -14.42 19.59
CA VAL A 92 -2.81 -15.37 18.45
C VAL A 92 -3.76 -16.55 18.63
N ASN A 93 -3.75 -17.18 19.81
CA ASN A 93 -4.63 -18.33 20.07
C ASN A 93 -6.11 -17.95 20.12
N GLU A 94 -6.47 -16.82 20.72
CA GLU A 94 -7.83 -16.28 20.73
C GLU A 94 -8.34 -16.10 19.31
N ILE A 95 -7.54 -15.43 18.46
CA ILE A 95 -7.91 -15.12 17.06
C ILE A 95 -8.02 -16.42 16.25
N LYS A 96 -7.07 -17.34 16.38
CA LYS A 96 -7.15 -18.64 15.69
C LYS A 96 -8.43 -19.42 16.08
N GLN A 97 -8.78 -19.43 17.36
CA GLN A 97 -10.00 -20.09 17.84
C GLN A 97 -11.27 -19.40 17.31
N ALA A 98 -11.31 -18.08 17.36
CA ALA A 98 -12.46 -17.32 16.89
C ALA A 98 -12.67 -17.45 15.37
N LEU A 99 -11.62 -17.60 14.58
CA LEU A 99 -11.67 -17.79 13.13
C LEU A 99 -11.94 -19.24 12.69
N ASN A 100 -11.85 -20.19 13.63
CA ASN A 100 -12.02 -21.61 13.29
C ASN A 100 -13.44 -21.90 12.76
N GLY A 101 -13.52 -22.50 11.58
CA GLY A 101 -14.78 -22.81 10.91
C GLY A 101 -15.44 -21.64 10.18
N ARG A 102 -14.87 -20.42 10.23
CA ARG A 102 -15.37 -19.23 9.54
C ARG A 102 -14.72 -19.06 8.15
N ASN A 103 -15.43 -18.41 7.23
CA ASN A 103 -14.88 -18.00 5.93
C ASN A 103 -14.19 -16.63 6.01
N ILE A 104 -13.67 -16.25 7.16
CA ILE A 104 -12.92 -15.01 7.38
C ILE A 104 -11.47 -15.38 7.66
N LYS A 105 -10.54 -14.64 7.07
CA LYS A 105 -9.08 -14.79 7.29
C LYS A 105 -8.48 -13.46 7.73
N VAL A 106 -7.37 -13.52 8.44
CA VAL A 106 -6.59 -12.32 8.74
C VAL A 106 -6.04 -11.76 7.42
N SER A 107 -6.46 -10.55 7.07
CA SER A 107 -6.05 -9.88 5.82
C SER A 107 -4.73 -9.14 5.98
N ALA A 108 -4.63 -8.27 6.97
CA ALA A 108 -3.44 -7.52 7.34
C ALA A 108 -3.45 -7.29 8.86
N ILE A 109 -2.37 -6.78 9.41
CA ILE A 109 -2.29 -6.33 10.79
C ILE A 109 -2.15 -4.81 10.79
N CYS A 110 -3.07 -4.12 11.47
CA CYS A 110 -3.06 -2.66 11.58
C CYS A 110 -2.03 -2.22 12.62
N ALA A 111 -0.85 -1.80 12.17
CA ALA A 111 0.19 -1.16 12.99
C ALA A 111 0.30 -1.69 14.45
N GLY A 112 0.40 -0.81 15.46
CA GLY A 112 0.38 -1.19 16.87
C GLY A 112 1.76 -1.40 17.50
N PHE A 113 2.84 -1.14 16.75
CA PHE A 113 4.21 -1.12 17.26
C PHE A 113 4.45 0.12 18.15
N LYS A 114 5.46 0.04 18.99
CA LYS A 114 5.94 1.14 19.82
C LYS A 114 7.07 1.90 19.12
N GLY A 115 7.39 3.09 19.63
CA GLY A 115 8.42 3.91 19.01
C GLY A 115 8.09 4.32 17.57
N PHE A 116 9.08 4.74 16.80
CA PHE A 116 8.98 4.98 15.36
C PHE A 116 10.36 4.95 14.71
N ILE A 117 10.40 4.44 13.49
CA ILE A 117 11.67 4.11 12.82
C ILE A 117 12.48 5.35 12.44
N LEU A 118 11.86 6.50 12.24
CA LEU A 118 12.54 7.77 11.91
C LEU A 118 12.93 8.61 13.13
N SER A 119 12.85 8.09 14.35
CA SER A 119 13.34 8.82 15.52
C SER A 119 14.83 9.17 15.39
N THR A 120 15.23 10.35 15.87
CA THR A 120 16.67 10.66 16.04
C THR A 120 17.30 9.86 17.18
N ASP A 121 16.47 9.36 18.12
CA ASP A 121 16.92 8.53 19.23
C ASP A 121 17.04 7.05 18.81
N PRO A 122 18.25 6.46 18.87
CA PRO A 122 18.45 5.05 18.55
C PRO A 122 17.64 4.07 19.41
N ALA A 123 17.35 4.42 20.67
CA ALA A 123 16.58 3.56 21.57
C ALA A 123 15.12 3.45 21.12
N ILE A 124 14.53 4.57 20.68
CA ILE A 124 13.15 4.58 20.12
C ILE A 124 13.09 3.81 18.79
N ARG A 125 14.11 3.93 17.94
CA ARG A 125 14.19 3.12 16.70
C ARG A 125 14.30 1.63 17.00
N LYS A 126 15.11 1.28 18.00
CA LYS A 126 15.26 -0.12 18.44
C LYS A 126 13.92 -0.67 18.97
N GLU A 127 13.21 0.10 19.80
CA GLU A 127 11.89 -0.29 20.29
C GLU A 127 10.90 -0.53 19.13
N CYS A 128 10.95 0.33 18.10
CA CYS A 128 10.14 0.15 16.89
C CYS A 128 10.48 -1.17 16.18
N MET A 129 11.75 -1.44 15.96
CA MET A 129 12.21 -2.66 15.31
C MET A 129 11.81 -3.90 16.10
N ASP A 130 12.05 -3.90 17.41
CA ASP A 130 11.76 -5.07 18.28
C ASP A 130 10.26 -5.36 18.31
N THR A 131 9.42 -4.35 18.51
CA THR A 131 7.96 -4.52 18.54
C THR A 131 7.38 -4.87 17.17
N MET A 132 7.94 -4.34 16.08
CA MET A 132 7.57 -4.75 14.72
C MET A 132 7.88 -6.23 14.48
N LYS A 133 9.04 -6.72 14.90
CA LYS A 133 9.40 -8.15 14.76
C LYS A 133 8.48 -9.06 15.58
N GLU A 134 8.07 -8.65 16.77
CA GLU A 134 7.08 -9.39 17.58
C GLU A 134 5.73 -9.48 16.84
N ILE A 135 5.24 -8.36 16.28
CA ILE A 135 3.99 -8.32 15.52
C ILE A 135 4.11 -9.15 14.23
N ILE A 136 5.23 -9.06 13.52
CA ILE A 136 5.47 -9.81 12.27
C ILE A 136 5.45 -11.33 12.55
N ALA A 137 6.09 -11.80 13.62
CA ALA A 137 6.05 -13.22 13.98
C ALA A 137 4.61 -13.69 14.24
N ALA A 138 3.84 -12.93 15.04
CA ALA A 138 2.43 -13.22 15.31
C ALA A 138 1.55 -13.13 14.02
N ALA A 139 1.83 -12.19 13.12
CA ALA A 139 1.15 -12.07 11.84
C ALA A 139 1.37 -13.30 10.95
N GLY A 140 2.61 -13.81 10.91
CA GLY A 140 2.94 -15.05 10.21
C GLY A 140 2.17 -16.25 10.77
N GLU A 141 2.09 -16.38 12.08
CA GLU A 141 1.30 -17.44 12.72
C GLU A 141 -0.20 -17.38 12.41
N LEU A 142 -0.73 -16.18 12.17
CA LEU A 142 -2.12 -15.93 11.79
C LEU A 142 -2.37 -16.05 10.28
N GLY A 143 -1.33 -16.27 9.47
CA GLY A 143 -1.42 -16.33 8.02
C GLY A 143 -1.79 -14.97 7.38
N SER A 144 -1.45 -13.86 8.03
CA SER A 144 -1.68 -12.52 7.53
C SER A 144 -0.84 -12.22 6.29
N THR A 145 -1.36 -11.42 5.36
CA THR A 145 -0.58 -10.98 4.19
C THR A 145 0.53 -10.01 4.55
N GLY A 146 0.40 -9.26 5.65
CA GLY A 146 1.45 -8.36 6.10
C GLY A 146 1.08 -7.52 7.32
N VAL A 147 2.08 -6.79 7.83
CA VAL A 147 1.96 -5.84 8.93
C VAL A 147 2.12 -4.43 8.40
N ILE A 148 1.15 -3.57 8.68
CA ILE A 148 1.13 -2.18 8.22
C ILE A 148 2.06 -1.35 9.08
N ILE A 149 2.89 -0.51 8.43
CA ILE A 149 3.76 0.46 9.09
C ILE A 149 3.67 1.83 8.42
N VAL A 150 3.60 2.86 9.26
CA VAL A 150 3.83 4.27 8.89
C VAL A 150 5.19 4.67 9.45
N PRO A 151 6.16 5.12 8.64
CA PRO A 151 7.53 5.42 9.11
C PRO A 151 7.61 6.50 10.19
N ALA A 152 6.76 7.53 10.09
CA ALA A 152 6.57 8.54 11.13
C ALA A 152 5.27 9.31 10.94
N PHE A 153 4.54 9.55 12.03
CA PHE A 153 3.40 10.48 12.10
C PHE A 153 3.87 11.90 12.42
N ASN A 154 3.05 12.91 12.11
CA ASN A 154 3.39 14.32 12.32
C ASN A 154 3.77 14.68 13.78
N GLY A 155 3.18 14.01 14.77
CA GLY A 155 3.44 14.24 16.19
C GLY A 155 4.68 13.55 16.75
N GLN A 156 5.34 12.71 15.96
CA GLN A 156 6.51 11.93 16.39
C GLN A 156 7.79 12.75 16.16
N VAL A 157 8.27 13.40 17.20
CA VAL A 157 9.46 14.28 17.16
C VAL A 157 10.40 13.98 18.33
N PRO A 158 11.72 14.17 18.15
CA PRO A 158 12.40 14.59 16.92
C PRO A 158 12.53 13.46 15.91
N ALA A 159 12.28 13.77 14.64
CA ALA A 159 12.39 12.83 13.53
C ALA A 159 13.57 13.16 12.61
N LEU A 160 14.15 12.15 11.96
CA LEU A 160 15.15 12.31 10.91
C LEU A 160 14.57 13.13 9.74
N PRO A 161 15.34 14.04 9.14
CA PRO A 161 14.86 14.92 8.06
C PRO A 161 14.60 14.16 6.76
N HIS A 162 13.89 14.81 5.83
CA HIS A 162 13.66 14.27 4.47
C HIS A 162 14.91 14.46 3.59
N THR A 163 15.87 13.55 3.72
CA THR A 163 17.12 13.53 2.93
C THR A 163 17.32 12.17 2.26
N MET A 164 18.30 12.07 1.35
CA MET A 164 18.67 10.79 0.75
C MET A 164 19.27 9.84 1.78
N GLU A 165 20.07 10.35 2.72
CA GLU A 165 20.65 9.54 3.80
C GLU A 165 19.56 8.91 4.69
N THR A 166 18.48 9.65 4.96
CA THR A 166 17.32 9.11 5.68
C THR A 166 16.60 8.04 4.86
N ARG A 167 16.52 8.24 3.53
CA ARG A 167 15.95 7.23 2.65
C ARG A 167 16.78 5.96 2.62
N ASP A 168 18.09 6.08 2.48
CA ASP A 168 19.01 4.94 2.48
C ASP A 168 18.94 4.18 3.81
N PHE A 169 18.92 4.90 4.93
CA PHE A 169 18.68 4.33 6.25
C PHE A 169 17.36 3.55 6.32
N LEU A 170 16.26 4.11 5.79
CA LEU A 170 14.98 3.39 5.75
C LEU A 170 15.04 2.13 4.89
N CYS A 171 15.72 2.15 3.76
CA CYS A 171 15.92 0.97 2.93
C CYS A 171 16.62 -0.15 3.72
N GLU A 172 17.67 0.16 4.47
CA GLU A 172 18.36 -0.81 5.32
C GLU A 172 17.43 -1.39 6.40
N GLN A 173 16.71 -0.55 7.13
CA GLN A 173 15.82 -0.97 8.20
C GLN A 173 14.66 -1.83 7.69
N PHE A 174 14.07 -1.43 6.56
CA PHE A 174 12.97 -2.19 5.98
C PHE A 174 13.41 -3.45 5.24
N ASN A 175 14.63 -3.50 4.74
CA ASN A 175 15.22 -4.75 4.25
C ASN A 175 15.38 -5.76 5.39
N GLU A 176 15.83 -5.33 6.56
CA GLU A 176 15.90 -6.18 7.75
C GLU A 176 14.52 -6.68 8.18
N MET A 177 13.53 -5.79 8.29
CA MET A 177 12.14 -6.16 8.62
C MET A 177 11.53 -7.08 7.57
N GLY A 178 11.72 -6.80 6.29
CA GLY A 178 11.19 -7.59 5.19
C GLY A 178 11.79 -9.00 5.13
N THR A 179 13.11 -9.12 5.36
CA THR A 179 13.77 -10.42 5.47
C THR A 179 13.21 -11.23 6.64
N PHE A 180 13.01 -10.60 7.79
CA PHE A 180 12.39 -11.26 8.94
C PHE A 180 10.94 -11.67 8.65
N ALA A 181 10.16 -10.80 8.00
CA ALA A 181 8.79 -11.10 7.62
C ALA A 181 8.69 -12.29 6.65
N ALA A 182 9.58 -12.37 5.66
CA ALA A 182 9.65 -13.49 4.73
C ALA A 182 9.92 -14.83 5.42
N GLN A 183 10.76 -14.84 6.46
CA GLN A 183 11.03 -16.04 7.27
C GLN A 183 9.77 -16.53 8.03
N HIS A 184 8.82 -15.62 8.30
CA HIS A 184 7.55 -15.92 8.95
C HIS A 184 6.37 -16.08 7.97
N GLY A 185 6.61 -16.07 6.66
CA GLY A 185 5.59 -16.23 5.63
C GLY A 185 4.62 -15.05 5.51
N THR A 186 5.06 -13.86 5.88
CA THR A 186 4.28 -12.61 5.81
C THR A 186 5.11 -11.49 5.18
N SER A 187 4.62 -10.25 5.17
CA SER A 187 5.32 -9.10 4.61
C SER A 187 5.16 -7.83 5.45
N VAL A 188 5.91 -6.78 5.11
CA VAL A 188 5.71 -5.43 5.63
C VAL A 188 4.94 -4.63 4.60
N ILE A 189 3.91 -3.91 5.02
CA ILE A 189 3.05 -3.10 4.16
C ILE A 189 3.22 -1.64 4.52
N PHE A 190 3.65 -0.82 3.56
CA PHE A 190 3.69 0.63 3.77
C PHE A 190 2.32 1.25 3.60
N GLU A 191 1.94 2.10 4.54
CA GLU A 191 0.75 2.93 4.43
C GLU A 191 1.13 4.40 4.23
N PRO A 192 1.06 4.91 2.98
CA PRO A 192 1.19 6.34 2.74
C PRO A 192 -0.08 7.06 3.19
N LEU A 193 0.08 8.00 4.12
CA LEU A 193 -1.03 8.79 4.67
C LEU A 193 -0.97 10.24 4.20
N ASN A 194 -2.09 10.95 4.34
CA ASN A 194 -2.18 12.35 3.97
C ASN A 194 -1.28 13.24 4.86
N ARG A 195 -0.99 14.46 4.38
CA ARG A 195 -0.08 15.41 5.05
C ARG A 195 -0.54 15.92 6.43
N LYS A 196 -1.78 15.69 6.82
CA LYS A 196 -2.28 16.04 8.16
C LYS A 196 -1.91 14.98 9.20
N GLU A 197 -1.68 13.77 8.76
CA GLU A 197 -1.41 12.61 9.62
C GLU A 197 0.07 12.21 9.58
N CYS A 198 0.67 12.16 8.38
CA CYS A 198 1.98 11.57 8.18
C CYS A 198 3.07 12.63 7.97
N PHE A 199 4.17 12.49 8.71
CA PHE A 199 5.39 13.26 8.49
C PHE A 199 6.15 12.75 7.26
N TYR A 200 6.33 11.44 7.15
CA TYR A 200 7.09 10.81 6.07
C TYR A 200 6.22 9.82 5.31
N LEU A 201 6.38 9.73 3.98
CA LEU A 201 5.63 8.84 3.09
C LEU A 201 4.16 9.25 2.89
N ARG A 202 3.96 10.31 2.10
CA ARG A 202 2.64 10.95 1.92
C ARG A 202 1.92 10.60 0.63
N GLN A 203 2.60 9.90 -0.28
CA GLN A 203 2.07 9.56 -1.60
C GLN A 203 2.34 8.10 -1.93
N VAL A 204 1.38 7.46 -2.61
CA VAL A 204 1.52 6.06 -3.07
C VAL A 204 2.73 5.89 -3.98
N ALA A 205 3.04 6.89 -4.83
CA ALA A 205 4.20 6.86 -5.70
C ALA A 205 5.53 6.81 -4.93
N ASP A 206 5.62 7.53 -3.80
CA ASP A 206 6.80 7.54 -2.94
C ASP A 206 6.97 6.19 -2.23
N ALA A 207 5.86 5.60 -1.74
CA ALA A 207 5.87 4.27 -1.14
C ALA A 207 6.30 3.21 -2.17
N ALA A 208 5.73 3.24 -3.37
CA ALA A 208 6.12 2.33 -4.45
C ALA A 208 7.59 2.50 -4.87
N SER A 209 8.12 3.74 -4.84
CA SER A 209 9.54 3.98 -5.07
C SER A 209 10.41 3.38 -3.97
N LEU A 210 10.02 3.57 -2.70
CA LEU A 210 10.74 2.99 -1.56
C LEU A 210 10.77 1.46 -1.63
N CYS A 211 9.63 0.82 -1.96
CA CYS A 211 9.56 -0.64 -2.14
C CYS A 211 10.53 -1.16 -3.23
N ARG A 212 10.77 -0.37 -4.29
CA ARG A 212 11.71 -0.78 -5.36
C ARG A 212 13.18 -0.65 -4.95
N ASP A 213 13.48 0.23 -3.99
CA ASP A 213 14.84 0.47 -3.51
C ASP A 213 15.22 -0.50 -2.37
N ILE A 214 14.23 -1.16 -1.75
CA ILE A 214 14.43 -2.22 -0.76
C ILE A 214 14.65 -3.55 -1.48
N ASN A 215 15.77 -4.21 -1.25
CA ASN A 215 16.14 -5.47 -1.90
C ASN A 215 15.63 -6.68 -1.11
#